data_2ffcb6e0933caba194e6d9632a87fa2e
#
_entry.id   2ffcb6e0933caba194e6d9632a87fa2e
#
_cell.length_a   1.000
_cell.length_b   1.000
_cell.length_c   1.000
_cell.angle_alpha   90.00
_cell.angle_beta   90.00
_cell.angle_gamma   90.00
#
_symmetry.space_group_name_H-M   'P 1'
#
loop_
_entity.id
_entity.type
_entity.pdbx_description
1 polymer ?
#
loop_
_entity_poly.entity_id
_entity_poly.type
_entity_poly.pdbx_seq_one_letter_code
_entity_poly.pdbx_strand_id
1 'polypeptide(L)'
;MMLYKPVPFLFVPGTLVFLLGLLLSLTILLWGDSGTSRMHSVIFSSILVIIGVQTIATGIYVKAYAAVQGLCEREGFIKKLLDYHSLEKELIIGIALLLVGLVIGVKVVLTWMSVGFGSLSEVNNAVMAMVLAAIGIQLIFTAIFLSVLLLERGETENKDVIT
;
A
#
# COMPACT_ATOMS: atom_id res chain seq x y z
N MET A 1 12.88 1.00 23.38
CA MET A 1 13.66 0.29 22.35
C MET A 1 13.03 0.33 20.96
N MET A 2 11.70 0.23 20.81
CA MET A 2 11.00 0.36 19.52
C MET A 2 11.13 1.74 18.84
N LEU A 3 11.22 2.83 19.58
CA LEU A 3 11.38 4.19 19.05
C LEU A 3 12.78 4.48 18.48
N TYR A 4 13.82 3.76 18.90
CA TYR A 4 15.20 4.05 18.50
C TYR A 4 15.61 3.46 17.14
N LYS A 5 14.96 2.36 16.68
CA LYS A 5 15.13 1.78 15.34
C LYS A 5 13.81 1.13 14.86
N PRO A 6 12.78 1.91 14.56
CA PRO A 6 11.48 1.35 14.13
C PRO A 6 11.54 0.68 12.75
N VAL A 7 12.53 1.07 11.93
CA VAL A 7 12.66 0.63 10.54
C VAL A 7 12.87 -0.87 10.40
N PRO A 8 13.82 -1.53 11.07
CA PRO A 8 14.00 -2.97 10.88
C PRO A 8 12.82 -3.80 11.41
N PHE A 9 12.13 -3.30 12.43
CA PHE A 9 11.06 -4.08 13.09
C PHE A 9 9.77 -4.20 12.26
N LEU A 10 9.41 -3.19 11.49
CA LEU A 10 8.22 -3.19 10.63
C LEU A 10 8.57 -3.42 9.15
N PHE A 11 9.70 -2.87 8.69
CA PHE A 11 10.12 -3.02 7.29
C PHE A 11 10.51 -4.44 6.92
N VAL A 12 11.28 -5.13 7.79
CA VAL A 12 11.74 -6.50 7.49
C VAL A 12 10.57 -7.47 7.42
N PRO A 13 9.68 -7.60 8.44
CA PRO A 13 8.55 -8.51 8.34
C PRO A 13 7.55 -8.09 7.25
N GLY A 14 7.31 -6.79 7.06
CA GLY A 14 6.44 -6.30 6.00
C GLY A 14 6.95 -6.67 4.61
N THR A 15 8.25 -6.49 4.36
CA THR A 15 8.87 -6.86 3.09
C THR A 15 8.88 -8.38 2.88
N LEU A 16 9.12 -9.17 3.91
CA LEU A 16 9.06 -10.64 3.83
C LEU A 16 7.65 -11.12 3.47
N VAL A 17 6.63 -10.60 4.14
CA VAL A 17 5.23 -10.97 3.86
C VAL A 17 4.82 -10.52 2.46
N PHE A 18 5.21 -9.33 2.04
CA PHE A 18 4.97 -8.82 0.69
C PHE A 18 5.60 -9.71 -0.38
N LEU A 19 6.89 -10.04 -0.22
CA LEU A 19 7.62 -10.91 -1.17
C LEU A 19 7.04 -12.31 -1.21
N LEU A 20 6.66 -12.89 -0.06
CA LEU A 20 5.98 -14.18 -0.02
C LEU A 20 4.65 -14.14 -0.77
N GLY A 21 3.83 -13.13 -0.55
CA GLY A 21 2.57 -12.95 -1.27
C GLY A 21 2.78 -12.81 -2.79
N LEU A 22 3.77 -12.05 -3.19
CA LEU A 22 4.10 -11.80 -4.59
C LEU A 22 4.66 -13.06 -5.27
N LEU A 23 5.55 -13.80 -4.62
CA LEU A 23 6.09 -15.07 -5.11
C LEU A 23 4.97 -16.12 -5.26
N LEU A 24 4.10 -16.26 -4.26
CA LEU A 24 2.94 -17.15 -4.32
C LEU A 24 2.01 -16.76 -5.47
N SER A 25 1.70 -15.48 -5.65
CA SER A 25 0.89 -15.00 -6.76
C SER A 25 1.52 -15.32 -8.11
N LEU A 26 2.83 -15.11 -8.24
CA LEU A 26 3.57 -15.39 -9.47
C LEU A 26 3.62 -16.90 -9.79
N THR A 27 3.86 -17.75 -8.79
CA THR A 27 3.86 -19.20 -8.97
C THR A 27 2.50 -19.73 -9.40
N ILE A 28 1.42 -19.20 -8.85
CA ILE A 28 0.04 -19.57 -9.23
C ILE A 28 -0.26 -19.12 -10.67
N LEU A 29 0.27 -17.98 -11.08
CA LEU A 29 0.09 -17.46 -12.44
C LEU A 29 0.82 -18.32 -13.47
N LEU A 30 2.05 -18.77 -13.15
CA LEU A 30 2.91 -19.50 -14.07
C LEU A 30 2.60 -21.01 -14.14
N TRP A 31 2.25 -21.63 -13.01
CA TRP A 31 2.10 -23.09 -12.91
C TRP A 31 0.77 -23.55 -12.28
N GLY A 32 -0.16 -22.62 -12.00
CA GLY A 32 -1.43 -22.94 -11.36
C GLY A 32 -2.36 -23.71 -12.28
N ASP A 33 -2.82 -24.87 -11.82
CA ASP A 33 -3.85 -25.66 -12.47
C ASP A 33 -5.24 -25.01 -12.36
N SER A 34 -6.13 -25.26 -13.31
CA SER A 34 -7.43 -24.55 -13.46
C SER A 34 -8.52 -25.06 -12.51
N GLY A 35 -8.22 -25.29 -11.20
CA GLY A 35 -9.15 -25.85 -10.23
C GLY A 35 -9.58 -24.89 -9.11
N THR A 36 -10.53 -25.34 -8.27
CA THR A 36 -11.00 -24.61 -7.08
C THR A 36 -9.87 -24.33 -6.09
N SER A 37 -8.84 -25.18 -6.03
CA SER A 37 -7.64 -25.01 -5.22
C SER A 37 -6.88 -23.74 -5.61
N ARG A 38 -6.87 -23.37 -6.90
CA ARG A 38 -6.25 -22.14 -7.39
C ARG A 38 -6.91 -20.89 -6.82
N MET A 39 -8.24 -20.90 -6.70
CA MET A 39 -9.01 -19.75 -6.19
C MET A 39 -8.61 -19.40 -4.76
N HIS A 40 -8.54 -20.40 -3.88
CA HIS A 40 -8.11 -20.20 -2.48
C HIS A 40 -6.68 -19.66 -2.39
N SER A 41 -5.79 -20.18 -3.23
CA SER A 41 -4.39 -19.76 -3.27
C SER A 41 -4.23 -18.31 -3.78
N VAL A 42 -5.01 -17.90 -4.79
CA VAL A 42 -5.03 -16.52 -5.29
C VAL A 42 -5.52 -15.56 -4.21
N ILE A 43 -6.60 -15.89 -3.50
CA ILE A 43 -7.11 -15.08 -2.41
C ILE A 43 -6.07 -14.96 -1.30
N PHE A 44 -5.46 -16.08 -0.88
CA PHE A 44 -4.46 -16.08 0.17
C PHE A 44 -3.21 -15.25 -0.18
N SER A 45 -2.67 -15.43 -1.40
CA SER A 45 -1.54 -14.63 -1.87
C SER A 45 -1.84 -13.13 -1.91
N SER A 46 -3.06 -12.77 -2.30
CA SER A 46 -3.51 -11.37 -2.35
C SER A 46 -3.63 -10.74 -0.98
N ILE A 47 -4.11 -11.49 0.01
CA ILE A 47 -4.15 -11.05 1.41
C ILE A 47 -2.72 -10.78 1.92
N LEU A 48 -1.77 -11.66 1.63
CA LEU A 48 -0.36 -11.46 2.02
C LEU A 48 0.23 -10.20 1.38
N VAL A 49 -0.05 -9.96 0.09
CA VAL A 49 0.40 -8.73 -0.60
C VAL A 49 -0.15 -7.49 0.11
N ILE A 50 -1.46 -7.45 0.39
CA ILE A 50 -2.09 -6.30 1.04
C ILE A 50 -1.51 -6.08 2.45
N ILE A 51 -1.41 -7.13 3.26
CA ILE A 51 -0.84 -7.04 4.62
C ILE A 51 0.63 -6.59 4.55
N GLY A 52 1.41 -7.10 3.61
CA GLY A 52 2.80 -6.71 3.42
C GLY A 52 2.94 -5.22 3.11
N VAL A 53 2.17 -4.70 2.14
CA VAL A 53 2.13 -3.28 1.79
C VAL A 53 1.72 -2.43 2.98
N GLN A 54 0.68 -2.84 3.71
CA GLN A 54 0.17 -2.11 4.87
C GLN A 54 1.20 -2.05 6.00
N THR A 55 1.92 -3.14 6.25
CA THR A 55 2.97 -3.20 7.27
C THR A 55 4.16 -2.30 6.89
N ILE A 56 4.56 -2.29 5.62
CA ILE A 56 5.61 -1.39 5.10
C ILE A 56 5.17 0.08 5.25
N ALA A 57 3.95 0.43 4.83
CA ALA A 57 3.41 1.78 4.95
C ALA A 57 3.38 2.25 6.40
N THR A 58 2.94 1.40 7.34
CA THR A 58 2.97 1.70 8.77
C THR A 58 4.40 1.97 9.27
N GLY A 59 5.38 1.20 8.80
CA GLY A 59 6.80 1.44 9.09
C GLY A 59 7.30 2.80 8.59
N ILE A 60 6.86 3.21 7.39
CA ILE A 60 7.15 4.53 6.82
C ILE A 60 6.53 5.63 7.68
N TYR A 61 5.27 5.50 8.09
CA TYR A 61 4.60 6.48 8.94
C TYR A 61 5.31 6.68 10.27
N VAL A 62 5.64 5.60 10.97
CA VAL A 62 6.34 5.66 12.26
C VAL A 62 7.69 6.33 12.12
N LYS A 63 8.45 6.02 11.06
CA LYS A 63 9.75 6.63 10.80
C LYS A 63 9.62 8.10 10.42
N ALA A 64 8.66 8.46 9.57
CA ALA A 64 8.42 9.84 9.18
C ALA A 64 8.03 10.69 10.40
N TYR A 65 7.13 10.19 11.24
CA TYR A 65 6.72 10.84 12.48
C TYR A 65 7.92 11.04 13.42
N ALA A 66 8.73 10.00 13.65
CA ALA A 66 9.93 10.10 14.51
C ALA A 66 10.94 11.11 13.95
N ALA A 67 11.10 11.20 12.63
CA ALA A 67 12.00 12.17 12.00
C ALA A 67 11.48 13.63 12.09
N VAL A 68 10.16 13.83 12.04
CA VAL A 68 9.53 15.15 12.21
C VAL A 68 9.68 15.63 13.66
N GLN A 69 9.51 14.73 14.63
CA GLN A 69 9.67 15.01 16.07
C GLN A 69 11.14 15.14 16.52
N GLY A 70 12.10 15.01 15.60
CA GLY A 70 13.53 15.11 15.94
C GLY A 70 14.09 13.92 16.74
N LEU A 71 13.33 12.82 16.84
CA LEU A 71 13.73 11.62 17.58
C LEU A 71 14.69 10.71 16.80
N CYS A 72 14.83 10.92 15.50
CA CYS A 72 15.72 10.17 14.62
C CYS A 72 16.42 11.09 13.61
N GLU A 73 17.67 10.76 13.27
CA GLU A 73 18.34 11.41 12.14
C GLU A 73 17.58 11.17 10.83
N ARG A 74 17.47 12.21 10.02
CA ARG A 74 16.87 12.12 8.68
C ARG A 74 17.81 11.38 7.75
N GLU A 75 17.66 10.09 7.65
CA GLU A 75 18.31 9.31 6.60
C GLU A 75 17.85 9.82 5.23
N GLY A 76 18.73 9.74 4.22
CA GLY A 76 18.48 10.25 2.87
C GLY A 76 17.20 9.73 2.22
N PHE A 77 16.76 8.51 2.58
CA PHE A 77 15.50 7.93 2.11
C PHE A 77 14.27 8.71 2.62
N ILE A 78 14.24 9.04 3.92
CA ILE A 78 13.12 9.81 4.50
C ILE A 78 13.11 11.25 4.00
N LYS A 79 14.29 11.85 3.81
CA LYS A 79 14.39 13.18 3.21
C LYS A 79 13.80 13.21 1.79
N LYS A 80 14.08 12.18 0.99
CA LYS A 80 13.54 12.03 -0.37
C LYS A 80 12.05 11.72 -0.38
N LEU A 81 11.55 10.94 0.59
CA LEU A 81 10.14 10.59 0.72
C LEU A 81 9.30 11.78 1.18
N LEU A 82 9.84 12.60 2.08
CA LEU A 82 9.22 13.84 2.58
C LEU A 82 9.38 15.02 1.61
N ASP A 83 10.04 14.84 0.47
CA ASP A 83 10.09 15.85 -0.58
C ASP A 83 8.71 16.00 -1.22
N TYR A 84 8.21 17.24 -1.31
CA TYR A 84 6.89 17.57 -1.88
C TYR A 84 6.65 16.92 -3.25
N HIS A 85 7.66 16.89 -4.09
CA HIS A 85 7.59 16.28 -5.42
C HIS A 85 7.44 14.75 -5.40
N SER A 86 7.89 14.09 -4.34
CA SER A 86 7.70 12.65 -4.14
C SER A 86 6.28 12.32 -3.70
N LEU A 87 5.70 13.14 -2.80
CA LEU A 87 4.34 12.96 -2.29
C LEU A 87 3.28 13.16 -3.39
N GLU A 88 3.49 14.15 -4.27
CA GLU A 88 2.61 14.38 -5.41
C GLU A 88 2.58 13.18 -6.36
N LYS A 89 3.75 12.61 -6.68
CA LYS A 89 3.84 11.39 -7.49
C LYS A 89 3.18 10.20 -6.83
N GLU A 90 3.38 10.01 -5.54
CA GLU A 90 2.76 8.93 -4.77
C GLU A 90 1.23 9.04 -4.78
N LEU A 91 0.70 10.25 -4.62
CA LEU A 91 -0.72 10.54 -4.70
C LEU A 91 -1.29 10.22 -6.10
N ILE A 92 -0.61 10.65 -7.17
CA ILE A 92 -1.04 10.39 -8.55
C ILE A 92 -1.04 8.89 -8.84
N ILE A 93 0.01 8.16 -8.44
CA ILE A 93 0.08 6.71 -8.60
C ILE A 93 -1.05 6.02 -7.81
N GLY A 94 -1.31 6.45 -6.59
CA GLY A 94 -2.40 5.94 -5.76
C GLY A 94 -3.77 6.12 -6.41
N ILE A 95 -4.05 7.32 -6.93
CA ILE A 95 -5.29 7.61 -7.66
C ILE A 95 -5.39 6.76 -8.93
N ALA A 96 -4.33 6.62 -9.70
CA ALA A 96 -4.31 5.82 -10.92
C ALA A 96 -4.61 4.34 -10.62
N LEU A 97 -3.97 3.76 -9.61
CA LEU A 97 -4.21 2.37 -9.19
C LEU A 97 -5.64 2.18 -8.69
N LEU A 98 -6.17 3.11 -7.92
CA LEU A 98 -7.55 3.08 -7.44
C LEU A 98 -8.54 3.10 -8.61
N LEU A 99 -8.34 3.99 -9.58
CA LEU A 99 -9.22 4.08 -10.75
C LEU A 99 -9.16 2.81 -11.60
N VAL A 100 -7.98 2.25 -11.84
CA VAL A 100 -7.83 0.99 -12.57
C VAL A 100 -8.54 -0.14 -11.83
N GLY A 101 -8.33 -0.27 -10.51
CA GLY A 101 -9.01 -1.26 -9.67
C GLY A 101 -10.54 -1.11 -9.73
N LEU A 102 -11.03 0.13 -9.67
CA LEU A 102 -12.45 0.44 -9.73
C LEU A 102 -13.06 0.09 -11.08
N VAL A 103 -12.39 0.40 -12.19
CA VAL A 103 -12.85 0.05 -13.56
C VAL A 103 -12.95 -1.46 -13.73
N ILE A 104 -11.93 -2.22 -13.27
CA ILE A 104 -11.97 -3.69 -13.32
C ILE A 104 -13.09 -4.21 -12.42
N GLY A 105 -13.25 -3.67 -11.21
CA GLY A 105 -14.31 -4.05 -10.29
C GLY A 105 -15.70 -3.83 -10.85
N VAL A 106 -15.97 -2.67 -11.45
CA VAL A 106 -17.25 -2.37 -12.11
C VAL A 106 -17.49 -3.35 -13.25
N LYS A 107 -16.49 -3.64 -14.08
CA LYS A 107 -16.62 -4.62 -15.17
C LYS A 107 -17.00 -6.01 -14.61
N VAL A 108 -16.38 -6.47 -13.54
CA VAL A 108 -16.72 -7.75 -12.90
C VAL A 108 -18.15 -7.76 -12.40
N VAL A 109 -18.61 -6.68 -11.76
CA VAL A 109 -19.99 -6.57 -11.26
C VAL A 109 -20.99 -6.58 -12.42
N LEU A 110 -20.74 -5.85 -13.49
CA LEU A 110 -21.61 -5.83 -14.67
C LEU A 110 -21.68 -7.21 -15.34
N THR A 111 -20.55 -7.92 -15.45
CA THR A 111 -20.54 -9.30 -15.97
C THR A 111 -21.34 -10.22 -15.07
N TRP A 112 -21.20 -10.12 -13.76
CA TRP A 112 -21.95 -10.92 -12.79
C TRP A 112 -23.46 -10.67 -12.88
N MET A 113 -23.87 -9.42 -13.04
CA MET A 113 -25.28 -9.06 -13.26
C MET A 113 -25.83 -9.64 -14.57
N SER A 114 -25.04 -9.64 -15.64
CA SER A 114 -25.47 -10.14 -16.94
C SER A 114 -25.71 -11.65 -16.99
N VAL A 115 -25.04 -12.42 -16.11
CA VAL A 115 -25.26 -13.88 -15.96
C VAL A 115 -26.29 -14.22 -14.88
N GLY A 116 -27.11 -13.26 -14.44
CA GLY A 116 -28.20 -13.48 -13.50
C GLY A 116 -27.75 -13.81 -12.08
N PHE A 117 -26.64 -13.23 -11.60
CA PHE A 117 -26.09 -13.43 -10.26
C PHE A 117 -25.67 -14.88 -9.97
N GLY A 118 -25.31 -15.64 -11.02
CA GLY A 118 -24.81 -17.02 -10.91
C GLY A 118 -23.40 -17.11 -10.30
N SER A 119 -22.74 -18.26 -10.52
CA SER A 119 -21.35 -18.45 -10.04
C SER A 119 -20.40 -17.45 -10.70
N LEU A 120 -19.62 -16.75 -9.89
CA LEU A 120 -18.64 -15.78 -10.36
C LEU A 120 -17.47 -16.51 -11.06
N SER A 121 -17.49 -16.53 -12.39
CA SER A 121 -16.42 -17.15 -13.19
C SER A 121 -15.13 -16.32 -13.20
N GLU A 122 -15.21 -15.02 -12.83
CA GLU A 122 -14.12 -14.05 -12.92
C GLU A 122 -13.49 -13.68 -11.55
N VAL A 123 -13.36 -14.66 -10.65
CA VAL A 123 -12.81 -14.40 -9.30
C VAL A 123 -11.41 -13.81 -9.35
N ASN A 124 -10.57 -14.22 -10.31
CA ASN A 124 -9.23 -13.66 -10.45
C ASN A 124 -9.26 -12.15 -10.74
N ASN A 125 -10.17 -11.70 -11.62
CA ASN A 125 -10.34 -10.28 -11.95
C ASN A 125 -10.90 -9.50 -10.75
N ALA A 126 -11.82 -10.10 -9.99
CA ALA A 126 -12.36 -9.51 -8.77
C ALA A 126 -11.29 -9.31 -7.72
N VAL A 127 -10.44 -10.33 -7.49
CA VAL A 127 -9.33 -10.25 -6.54
C VAL A 127 -8.29 -9.23 -7.00
N MET A 128 -7.96 -9.19 -8.30
CA MET A 128 -7.06 -8.18 -8.87
C MET A 128 -7.59 -6.76 -8.65
N ALA A 129 -8.87 -6.52 -8.92
CA ALA A 129 -9.52 -5.23 -8.68
C ALA A 129 -9.42 -4.82 -7.21
N MET A 130 -9.68 -5.75 -6.29
CA MET A 130 -9.59 -5.51 -4.85
C MET A 130 -8.16 -5.15 -4.42
N VAL A 131 -7.14 -5.86 -4.89
CA VAL A 131 -5.73 -5.60 -4.56
C VAL A 131 -5.32 -4.22 -5.07
N LEU A 132 -5.63 -3.90 -6.33
CA LEU A 132 -5.28 -2.61 -6.93
C LEU A 132 -5.97 -1.45 -6.19
N ALA A 133 -7.25 -1.59 -5.88
CA ALA A 133 -7.98 -0.58 -5.13
C ALA A 133 -7.43 -0.40 -3.72
N ALA A 134 -7.14 -1.49 -3.01
CA ALA A 134 -6.57 -1.45 -1.66
C ALA A 134 -5.21 -0.77 -1.63
N ILE A 135 -4.30 -1.11 -2.55
CA ILE A 135 -2.98 -0.47 -2.68
C ILE A 135 -3.14 0.99 -3.07
N GLY A 136 -4.03 1.32 -4.02
CA GLY A 136 -4.30 2.69 -4.43
C GLY A 136 -4.77 3.57 -3.26
N ILE A 137 -5.75 3.11 -2.49
CA ILE A 137 -6.22 3.80 -1.28
C ILE A 137 -5.08 3.97 -0.28
N GLN A 138 -4.28 2.92 -0.06
CA GLN A 138 -3.16 2.95 0.87
C GLN A 138 -2.13 4.02 0.51
N LEU A 139 -1.75 4.14 -0.77
CA LEU A 139 -0.82 5.17 -1.26
C LEU A 139 -1.39 6.58 -1.09
N ILE A 140 -2.69 6.77 -1.37
CA ILE A 140 -3.36 8.06 -1.17
C ILE A 140 -3.29 8.48 0.30
N PHE A 141 -3.64 7.58 1.23
CA PHE A 141 -3.56 7.87 2.66
C PHE A 141 -2.12 8.12 3.11
N THR A 142 -1.15 7.39 2.57
CA THR A 142 0.28 7.61 2.85
C THR A 142 0.68 9.03 2.46
N ALA A 143 0.38 9.44 1.23
CA ALA A 143 0.73 10.77 0.73
C ALA A 143 0.07 11.89 1.55
N ILE A 144 -1.22 11.75 1.90
CA ILE A 144 -1.95 12.73 2.71
C ILE A 144 -1.33 12.81 4.12
N PHE A 145 -1.11 11.68 4.77
CA PHE A 145 -0.54 11.64 6.12
C PHE A 145 0.84 12.29 6.20
N LEU A 146 1.71 11.96 5.24
CA LEU A 146 3.05 12.56 5.16
C LEU A 146 2.98 14.06 4.86
N SER A 147 2.04 14.51 4.02
CA SER A 147 1.82 15.92 3.73
C SER A 147 1.40 16.70 4.98
N VAL A 148 0.48 16.16 5.79
CA VAL A 148 0.05 16.77 7.04
C VAL A 148 1.20 16.88 8.04
N LEU A 149 2.03 15.85 8.16
CA LEU A 149 3.23 15.90 9.03
C LEU A 149 4.23 16.99 8.61
N LEU A 150 4.36 17.26 7.32
CA LEU A 150 5.23 18.32 6.84
C LEU A 150 4.69 19.72 7.16
N LEU A 151 3.38 19.92 7.07
CA LEU A 151 2.73 21.19 7.40
C LEU A 151 2.87 21.53 8.89
N GLU A 152 2.61 20.57 9.77
CA GLU A 152 2.73 20.74 11.22
C GLU A 152 4.13 21.19 11.64
N ARG A 153 5.14 20.69 10.95
CA ARG A 153 6.52 21.07 11.19
C ARG A 153 6.84 22.50 10.72
N GLY A 154 6.35 22.90 9.55
CA GLY A 154 6.58 24.27 9.04
C GLY A 154 6.08 25.34 10.00
N GLU A 155 4.99 25.05 10.72
CA GLU A 155 4.45 25.95 11.75
C GLU A 155 5.31 25.99 13.01
N THR A 156 5.90 24.86 13.43
CA THR A 156 6.77 24.81 14.63
C THR A 156 8.08 25.55 14.39
N GLU A 157 8.72 25.32 13.23
CA GLU A 157 9.98 25.97 12.87
C GLU A 157 9.84 27.50 12.73
N ASN A 158 8.65 27.96 12.27
CA ASN A 158 8.37 29.40 12.16
C ASN A 158 8.09 30.08 13.51
N LYS A 159 7.57 29.36 14.51
CA LYS A 159 7.37 29.86 15.86
C LYS A 159 8.69 30.03 16.62
N ASP A 160 9.64 29.12 16.43
CA ASP A 160 10.96 29.18 17.11
C ASP A 160 11.86 30.29 16.55
N VAL A 161 11.59 30.81 15.35
CA VAL A 161 12.33 31.94 14.74
C VAL A 161 11.80 33.30 15.21
N ILE A 162 10.56 33.38 15.75
CA ILE A 162 9.90 34.61 16.17
C ILE A 162 10.03 34.87 17.70
N THR A 163 10.48 33.88 18.46
CA THR A 163 10.75 33.99 19.91
C THR A 163 12.23 34.11 20.19
#